data_1191c553fa1aa9bd172d7bf46aa3f206
#
_entry.id   1191c553fa1aa9bd172d7bf46aa3f206
#
_cell.length_a   1.000
_cell.length_b   1.000
_cell.length_c   1.000
_cell.angle_alpha   90.00
_cell.angle_beta   90.00
_cell.angle_gamma   90.00
#
_symmetry.space_group_name_H-M   'P 1'
#
loop_
_entity.id
_entity.type
_entity.pdbx_description
1 polymer ?
#
loop_
_entity_poly.entity_id
_entity_poly.type
_entity_poly.pdbx_seq_one_letter_code
_entity_poly.pdbx_strand_id
1 'polypeptide(L)'
;MLTELVRSKLNVDRLLLRQQQGFRCVSPSGHNAFGTQFARVLPASSVANLYPFNYSGKLDGKGFYIGKDKYGSNILVDFDQRDEDKTSANILILGNSGQGKSYLMKLLILNLLESGKSVITLDAEHEQQEMCEAVGGCFADLMAGQYMINVLEPKCWDDCGDPNATDAPEAFRKSTLLAQHISFLKDFFRAYKDFSDAHIDTIEIMLSKLYQKFGITERTNFSRMRPTDYPILSDLYDLIEEEYKTYDTSRHQLYTEKLLQEVLLGLHSMCKGADAQFFNGHTNITSSRFLVFGVKGMLSAAKNVRNAMLFNVLSFMSDKLLTVGNTVAALDELYIWLSNPTAIEYIRNCLKRVRKKESAMLLASQNLEDFDQEGIREMTKPLFSIPPHQFLFNAGSIDKRSYMEMLQLEESEYKLIKFPQRGACLYKCGNERYLLEVHAPAYKEKLFGTAGGR
;
A
#
# COMPACT_ATOMS: atom_id res chain seq x y z
N MET A 1 -36.53 -24.48 -18.94
CA MET A 1 -37.49 -23.55 -18.32
C MET A 1 -38.70 -24.27 -17.70
N LEU A 2 -39.61 -24.94 -18.46
CA LEU A 2 -40.72 -25.69 -17.85
C LEU A 2 -40.29 -26.71 -16.82
N THR A 3 -39.23 -27.48 -17.08
CA THR A 3 -38.67 -28.50 -16.16
C THR A 3 -38.11 -27.88 -14.88
N GLU A 4 -37.55 -26.69 -14.96
CA GLU A 4 -37.03 -25.96 -13.77
C GLU A 4 -38.15 -25.38 -12.92
N LEU A 5 -39.22 -24.85 -13.52
CA LEU A 5 -40.38 -24.36 -12.81
C LEU A 5 -41.09 -25.48 -12.04
N VAL A 6 -41.22 -26.66 -12.69
CA VAL A 6 -41.79 -27.86 -12.04
C VAL A 6 -40.88 -28.33 -10.88
N ARG A 7 -39.55 -28.32 -11.03
CA ARG A 7 -38.60 -28.61 -9.93
C ARG A 7 -38.75 -27.63 -8.77
N SER A 8 -39.09 -26.37 -9.07
CA SER A 8 -39.37 -25.34 -8.07
C SER A 8 -40.79 -25.44 -7.47
N LYS A 9 -41.51 -26.55 -7.72
CA LYS A 9 -42.87 -26.77 -7.22
C LYS A 9 -43.91 -25.76 -7.73
N LEU A 10 -43.65 -25.15 -8.89
CA LEU A 10 -44.58 -24.25 -9.57
C LEU A 10 -45.40 -25.04 -10.58
N ASN A 11 -46.72 -25.01 -10.45
CA ASN A 11 -47.63 -25.60 -11.43
C ASN A 11 -47.77 -24.62 -12.61
N VAL A 12 -47.47 -25.11 -13.79
CA VAL A 12 -47.53 -24.31 -15.03
C VAL A 12 -48.49 -24.96 -16.00
N ASP A 13 -49.59 -24.30 -16.28
CA ASP A 13 -50.61 -24.74 -17.22
C ASP A 13 -50.55 -23.90 -18.50
N ARG A 14 -50.84 -24.55 -19.63
CA ARG A 14 -50.95 -23.86 -20.90
C ARG A 14 -52.33 -23.23 -21.08
N LEU A 15 -52.36 -21.96 -21.50
CA LEU A 15 -53.61 -21.28 -21.84
C LEU A 15 -54.14 -21.76 -23.19
N LEU A 16 -54.83 -22.88 -23.22
CA LEU A 16 -55.42 -23.41 -24.48
C LEU A 16 -56.59 -22.55 -24.91
N LEU A 17 -56.57 -22.07 -26.15
CA LEU A 17 -57.58 -21.23 -26.80
C LEU A 17 -57.85 -19.88 -26.09
N ARG A 18 -57.01 -19.50 -25.13
CA ARG A 18 -57.13 -18.26 -24.35
C ARG A 18 -55.87 -17.37 -24.45
N GLN A 19 -55.05 -17.58 -25.48
CA GLN A 19 -53.78 -16.91 -25.65
C GLN A 19 -53.95 -15.39 -25.81
N GLN A 20 -54.99 -14.93 -26.47
CA GLN A 20 -55.29 -13.52 -26.62
C GLN A 20 -55.61 -12.84 -25.27
N GLN A 21 -56.35 -13.53 -24.42
CA GLN A 21 -56.64 -13.04 -23.06
C GLN A 21 -55.36 -12.96 -22.23
N GLY A 22 -54.50 -14.01 -22.31
CA GLY A 22 -53.21 -14.05 -21.64
C GLY A 22 -52.30 -12.90 -22.11
N PHE A 23 -52.24 -12.65 -23.41
CA PHE A 23 -51.46 -11.54 -23.98
C PHE A 23 -51.94 -10.17 -23.46
N ARG A 24 -53.27 -9.94 -23.38
CA ARG A 24 -53.83 -8.72 -22.83
C ARG A 24 -53.48 -8.52 -21.33
N CYS A 25 -53.47 -9.60 -20.54
CA CYS A 25 -53.14 -9.55 -19.14
C CYS A 25 -51.69 -9.19 -18.84
N VAL A 26 -50.73 -9.62 -19.73
CA VAL A 26 -49.29 -9.28 -19.57
C VAL A 26 -48.89 -8.01 -20.30
N SER A 27 -49.81 -7.43 -21.10
CA SER A 27 -49.59 -6.14 -21.73
C SER A 27 -49.64 -5.00 -20.72
N PRO A 28 -48.90 -3.89 -20.92
CA PRO A 28 -48.88 -2.77 -19.98
C PRO A 28 -50.18 -1.94 -19.97
N SER A 29 -51.27 -2.47 -20.52
CA SER A 29 -52.58 -1.85 -20.57
C SER A 29 -53.33 -1.81 -19.21
N GLY A 30 -52.86 -2.54 -18.23
CA GLY A 30 -53.50 -2.69 -16.90
C GLY A 30 -54.84 -3.43 -16.93
N HIS A 31 -55.21 -4.07 -18.09
CA HIS A 31 -56.46 -4.78 -18.23
C HIS A 31 -56.30 -6.28 -17.91
N ASN A 32 -57.02 -6.73 -16.86
CA ASN A 32 -57.09 -8.16 -16.51
C ASN A 32 -58.26 -8.80 -17.23
N ALA A 33 -57.98 -9.44 -18.37
CA ALA A 33 -59.00 -10.16 -19.20
C ALA A 33 -59.50 -11.46 -18.54
N PHE A 34 -58.89 -11.96 -17.46
CA PHE A 34 -59.34 -13.15 -16.72
C PHE A 34 -60.17 -12.79 -15.47
N GLY A 35 -60.29 -11.54 -15.13
CA GLY A 35 -60.97 -11.09 -13.88
C GLY A 35 -60.32 -11.72 -12.65
N THR A 36 -61.14 -12.29 -11.77
CA THR A 36 -60.63 -12.93 -10.52
C THR A 36 -60.26 -14.41 -10.67
N GLN A 37 -60.43 -15.00 -11.86
CA GLN A 37 -60.28 -16.45 -12.07
C GLN A 37 -58.93 -17.01 -11.64
N PHE A 38 -57.85 -16.25 -11.87
CA PHE A 38 -56.49 -16.65 -11.51
C PHE A 38 -55.90 -15.75 -10.43
N ALA A 39 -56.72 -14.90 -9.84
CA ALA A 39 -56.26 -14.02 -8.75
C ALA A 39 -55.77 -14.84 -7.54
N ARG A 40 -54.68 -14.41 -6.92
CA ARG A 40 -54.17 -14.98 -5.68
C ARG A 40 -53.95 -13.83 -4.69
N VAL A 41 -54.31 -14.10 -3.46
CA VAL A 41 -54.00 -13.18 -2.37
C VAL A 41 -52.56 -13.48 -1.94
N LEU A 42 -51.70 -12.48 -2.08
CA LEU A 42 -50.30 -12.56 -1.63
C LEU A 42 -50.08 -11.54 -0.49
N PRO A 43 -49.44 -11.94 0.60
CA PRO A 43 -48.98 -10.98 1.62
C PRO A 43 -48.09 -9.91 0.98
N ALA A 44 -48.18 -8.68 1.48
CA ALA A 44 -47.36 -7.58 0.98
C ALA A 44 -45.85 -7.86 1.03
N SER A 45 -45.40 -8.60 2.05
CA SER A 45 -43.99 -9.07 2.14
C SER A 45 -43.61 -10.01 1.02
N SER A 46 -44.50 -10.91 0.59
CA SER A 46 -44.24 -11.81 -0.54
C SER A 46 -44.21 -11.06 -1.86
N VAL A 47 -45.09 -10.05 -2.03
CA VAL A 47 -45.09 -9.19 -3.23
C VAL A 47 -43.82 -8.36 -3.28
N ALA A 48 -43.34 -7.82 -2.16
CA ALA A 48 -42.09 -7.08 -2.10
C ALA A 48 -40.87 -7.94 -2.53
N ASN A 49 -40.89 -9.23 -2.19
CA ASN A 49 -39.84 -10.17 -2.62
C ASN A 49 -39.89 -10.52 -4.11
N LEU A 50 -40.98 -10.25 -4.81
CA LEU A 50 -41.10 -10.42 -6.28
C LEU A 50 -40.59 -9.22 -7.06
N TYR A 51 -40.19 -8.14 -6.37
CA TYR A 51 -39.65 -6.95 -7.01
C TYR A 51 -38.32 -7.28 -7.74
N PRO A 52 -38.28 -7.23 -9.10
CA PRO A 52 -37.14 -7.73 -9.85
C PRO A 52 -35.99 -6.71 -9.94
N PHE A 53 -36.20 -5.47 -9.51
CA PHE A 53 -35.24 -4.38 -9.65
C PHE A 53 -34.45 -4.25 -8.35
N ASN A 54 -33.62 -5.23 -8.06
CA ASN A 54 -32.67 -5.20 -6.98
C ASN A 54 -31.37 -4.56 -7.46
N TYR A 55 -31.11 -3.33 -7.02
CA TYR A 55 -29.82 -2.69 -7.23
C TYR A 55 -28.96 -2.96 -5.99
N SER A 56 -27.86 -3.67 -6.18
CA SER A 56 -26.90 -4.00 -5.12
C SER A 56 -25.52 -3.39 -5.35
N GLY A 57 -25.36 -2.61 -6.41
CA GLY A 57 -24.12 -1.92 -6.74
C GLY A 57 -23.80 -0.78 -5.79
N LYS A 58 -22.60 -0.20 -5.95
CA LYS A 58 -22.13 0.98 -5.24
C LYS A 58 -21.87 2.09 -6.25
N LEU A 59 -22.43 3.27 -6.01
CA LEU A 59 -22.29 4.44 -6.89
C LEU A 59 -21.91 5.68 -6.05
N ASP A 60 -20.63 5.80 -5.75
CA ASP A 60 -20.14 7.04 -5.13
C ASP A 60 -20.09 8.14 -6.19
N GLY A 61 -20.53 9.37 -5.84
CA GLY A 61 -20.71 10.46 -6.80
C GLY A 61 -19.43 10.92 -7.52
N LYS A 62 -18.26 10.71 -6.91
CA LYS A 62 -16.94 10.95 -7.49
C LYS A 62 -16.16 9.64 -7.69
N GLY A 63 -16.86 8.52 -7.65
CA GLY A 63 -16.27 7.19 -7.68
C GLY A 63 -15.73 6.80 -9.06
N PHE A 64 -14.66 6.02 -9.05
CA PHE A 64 -14.12 5.37 -10.22
C PHE A 64 -14.64 3.94 -10.34
N TYR A 65 -14.89 3.52 -11.56
CA TYR A 65 -15.34 2.17 -11.85
C TYR A 65 -14.24 1.14 -11.57
N ILE A 66 -14.58 0.12 -10.79
CA ILE A 66 -13.67 -0.98 -10.44
C ILE A 66 -14.18 -2.36 -10.88
N GLY A 67 -15.41 -2.46 -11.30
CA GLY A 67 -16.01 -3.73 -11.75
C GLY A 67 -17.50 -3.80 -11.53
N LYS A 68 -18.00 -5.02 -11.44
CA LYS A 68 -19.42 -5.32 -11.24
C LYS A 68 -19.60 -6.23 -10.03
N ASP A 69 -20.78 -6.16 -9.43
CA ASP A 69 -21.17 -7.13 -8.44
C ASP A 69 -21.73 -8.43 -9.08
N LYS A 70 -22.05 -9.41 -8.26
CA LYS A 70 -22.59 -10.71 -8.71
C LYS A 70 -23.93 -10.61 -9.48
N TYR A 71 -24.60 -9.46 -9.45
CA TYR A 71 -25.85 -9.21 -10.16
C TYR A 71 -25.64 -8.38 -11.43
N GLY A 72 -24.40 -8.02 -11.75
CA GLY A 72 -24.04 -7.21 -12.90
C GLY A 72 -24.15 -5.70 -12.68
N SER A 73 -24.45 -5.26 -11.44
CA SER A 73 -24.48 -3.83 -11.10
C SER A 73 -23.08 -3.26 -11.02
N ASN A 74 -22.91 -2.02 -11.48
CA ASN A 74 -21.61 -1.37 -11.44
C ASN A 74 -21.19 -1.01 -10.00
N ILE A 75 -19.90 -1.12 -9.75
CA ILE A 75 -19.23 -0.68 -8.51
C ILE A 75 -18.32 0.49 -8.84
N LEU A 76 -18.73 1.68 -8.40
CA LEU A 76 -17.96 2.92 -8.47
C LEU A 76 -17.59 3.34 -7.06
N VAL A 77 -16.28 3.50 -6.80
CA VAL A 77 -15.76 3.79 -5.46
C VAL A 77 -15.00 5.10 -5.45
N ASP A 78 -15.33 5.97 -4.53
CA ASP A 78 -14.54 7.13 -4.13
C ASP A 78 -13.75 6.75 -2.86
N PHE A 79 -12.45 6.49 -3.01
CA PHE A 79 -11.59 6.11 -1.88
C PHE A 79 -11.35 7.27 -0.90
N ASP A 80 -11.62 8.50 -1.28
CA ASP A 80 -11.47 9.67 -0.42
C ASP A 80 -12.74 10.01 0.38
N GLN A 81 -13.86 9.37 0.05
CA GLN A 81 -15.09 9.54 0.82
C GLN A 81 -14.92 9.01 2.24
N ARG A 82 -15.05 9.90 3.21
CA ARG A 82 -14.96 9.58 4.64
C ARG A 82 -16.36 9.42 5.23
N ASP A 83 -16.45 8.46 6.16
CA ASP A 83 -17.67 8.17 6.91
C ASP A 83 -17.28 7.64 8.30
N GLU A 84 -18.23 7.35 9.16
CA GLU A 84 -17.97 6.83 10.52
C GLU A 84 -17.18 5.51 10.47
N ASP A 85 -17.46 4.66 9.49
CA ASP A 85 -16.81 3.35 9.28
C ASP A 85 -15.66 3.37 8.24
N LYS A 86 -15.42 4.53 7.60
CA LYS A 86 -14.38 4.76 6.59
C LYS A 86 -13.48 5.93 6.97
N THR A 87 -12.62 5.73 7.94
CA THR A 87 -11.80 6.79 8.55
C THR A 87 -10.55 7.17 7.75
N SER A 88 -10.17 6.38 6.74
CA SER A 88 -8.99 6.60 5.90
C SER A 88 -9.22 6.11 4.46
N ALA A 89 -8.33 6.48 3.54
CA ALA A 89 -8.32 5.99 2.16
C ALA A 89 -7.37 4.78 1.98
N ASN A 90 -6.93 4.16 3.07
CA ASN A 90 -6.01 3.03 2.97
C ASN A 90 -6.71 1.82 2.33
N ILE A 91 -5.97 1.13 1.48
CA ILE A 91 -6.45 0.01 0.67
C ILE A 91 -5.59 -1.22 0.96
N LEU A 92 -6.23 -2.37 1.09
CA LEU A 92 -5.59 -3.67 1.27
C LEU A 92 -6.06 -4.64 0.17
N ILE A 93 -5.13 -5.31 -0.48
CA ILE A 93 -5.39 -6.35 -1.49
C ILE A 93 -4.73 -7.64 -1.04
N LEU A 94 -5.51 -8.68 -0.81
CA LEU A 94 -5.02 -9.98 -0.35
C LEU A 94 -5.51 -11.12 -1.24
N GLY A 95 -4.66 -12.10 -1.46
CA GLY A 95 -5.01 -13.32 -2.17
C GLY A 95 -3.81 -13.96 -2.86
N ASN A 96 -3.94 -15.21 -3.24
CA ASN A 96 -2.87 -15.98 -3.86
C ASN A 96 -2.47 -15.47 -5.24
N SER A 97 -1.35 -15.97 -5.74
CA SER A 97 -0.86 -15.67 -7.10
C SER A 97 -1.88 -16.07 -8.17
N GLY A 98 -1.92 -15.34 -9.28
CA GLY A 98 -2.75 -15.65 -10.45
C GLY A 98 -4.24 -15.32 -10.32
N GLN A 99 -4.70 -14.74 -9.21
CA GLN A 99 -6.12 -14.44 -8.99
C GLN A 99 -6.57 -13.05 -9.48
N GLY A 100 -5.64 -12.21 -9.96
CA GLY A 100 -5.97 -10.90 -10.52
C GLY A 100 -5.61 -9.72 -9.61
N LYS A 101 -4.80 -9.92 -8.57
CA LYS A 101 -4.32 -8.82 -7.69
C LYS A 101 -3.60 -7.72 -8.46
N SER A 102 -2.59 -8.09 -9.28
CA SER A 102 -1.82 -7.12 -10.06
C SER A 102 -2.71 -6.37 -11.06
N TYR A 103 -3.72 -7.04 -11.64
CA TYR A 103 -4.71 -6.38 -12.50
C TYR A 103 -5.53 -5.34 -11.73
N LEU A 104 -6.05 -5.71 -10.56
CA LEU A 104 -6.78 -4.78 -9.68
C LEU A 104 -5.87 -3.63 -9.23
N MET A 105 -4.64 -3.92 -8.81
CA MET A 105 -3.70 -2.91 -8.35
C MET A 105 -3.41 -1.87 -9.45
N LYS A 106 -3.17 -2.31 -10.70
CA LYS A 106 -2.99 -1.42 -11.85
C LYS A 106 -4.22 -0.55 -12.10
N LEU A 107 -5.42 -1.14 -12.02
CA LEU A 107 -6.69 -0.40 -12.16
C LEU A 107 -6.82 0.67 -11.07
N LEU A 108 -6.54 0.34 -9.81
CA LEU A 108 -6.61 1.28 -8.69
C LEU A 108 -5.58 2.40 -8.81
N ILE A 109 -4.35 2.09 -9.22
CA ILE A 109 -3.30 3.10 -9.45
C ILE A 109 -3.75 4.09 -10.52
N LEU A 110 -4.29 3.62 -11.66
CA LEU A 110 -4.79 4.53 -12.69
C LEU A 110 -5.97 5.37 -12.21
N ASN A 111 -6.89 4.80 -11.44
CA ASN A 111 -8.02 5.53 -10.85
C ASN A 111 -7.52 6.64 -9.90
N LEU A 112 -6.52 6.33 -9.08
CA LEU A 112 -5.93 7.30 -8.15
C LEU A 112 -5.17 8.42 -8.88
N LEU A 113 -4.45 8.11 -9.96
CA LEU A 113 -3.81 9.11 -10.82
C LEU A 113 -4.85 10.02 -11.51
N GLU A 114 -5.95 9.46 -12.00
CA GLU A 114 -7.07 10.22 -12.59
C GLU A 114 -7.77 11.11 -11.56
N SER A 115 -7.86 10.68 -10.29
CA SER A 115 -8.40 11.52 -9.21
C SER A 115 -7.52 12.71 -8.84
N GLY A 116 -6.32 12.80 -9.42
CA GLY A 116 -5.38 13.89 -9.16
C GLY A 116 -4.34 13.57 -8.10
N LYS A 117 -4.30 12.36 -7.57
CA LYS A 117 -3.27 11.93 -6.60
C LYS A 117 -1.93 11.68 -7.28
N SER A 118 -0.86 11.81 -6.50
CA SER A 118 0.43 11.24 -6.84
C SER A 118 0.51 9.81 -6.35
N VAL A 119 1.14 8.93 -7.11
CA VAL A 119 1.32 7.52 -6.71
C VAL A 119 2.79 7.17 -6.73
N ILE A 120 3.27 6.58 -5.65
CA ILE A 120 4.62 6.04 -5.52
C ILE A 120 4.48 4.55 -5.24
N THR A 121 5.07 3.71 -6.07
CA THR A 121 4.98 2.26 -5.90
C THR A 121 6.35 1.60 -5.82
N LEU A 122 6.44 0.54 -5.02
CA LEU A 122 7.56 -0.39 -5.03
C LEU A 122 7.16 -1.60 -5.88
N ASP A 123 7.93 -1.87 -6.91
CA ASP A 123 7.69 -2.92 -7.90
C ASP A 123 8.84 -3.93 -7.89
N ALA A 124 8.61 -5.08 -7.25
CA ALA A 124 9.62 -6.11 -7.10
C ALA A 124 9.87 -6.94 -8.37
N GLU A 125 8.88 -7.02 -9.26
CA GLU A 125 8.92 -7.87 -10.45
C GLU A 125 8.94 -7.10 -11.76
N HIS A 126 8.96 -5.76 -11.74
CA HIS A 126 8.85 -4.86 -12.90
C HIS A 126 7.53 -5.03 -13.68
N GLU A 127 6.46 -5.41 -12.99
CA GLU A 127 5.13 -5.55 -13.60
C GLU A 127 4.48 -4.21 -13.99
N GLN A 128 4.91 -3.12 -13.36
CA GLN A 128 4.32 -1.79 -13.56
C GLN A 128 5.12 -0.89 -14.51
N GLN A 129 6.27 -1.34 -15.00
CA GLN A 129 7.15 -0.54 -15.86
C GLN A 129 6.43 -0.04 -17.11
N GLU A 130 5.82 -0.95 -17.91
CA GLU A 130 5.12 -0.59 -19.15
C GLU A 130 3.98 0.40 -18.89
N MET A 131 3.21 0.17 -17.80
CA MET A 131 2.14 1.10 -17.40
C MET A 131 2.70 2.46 -17.02
N CYS A 132 3.80 2.50 -16.28
CA CYS A 132 4.47 3.74 -15.88
C CYS A 132 4.89 4.57 -17.10
N GLU A 133 5.52 3.93 -18.06
CA GLU A 133 5.95 4.56 -19.31
C GLU A 133 4.76 5.06 -20.14
N ALA A 134 3.68 4.24 -20.24
CA ALA A 134 2.48 4.59 -20.99
C ALA A 134 1.75 5.82 -20.46
N VAL A 135 1.81 6.10 -19.16
CA VAL A 135 1.18 7.28 -18.54
C VAL A 135 2.14 8.45 -18.34
N GLY A 136 3.39 8.35 -18.83
CA GLY A 136 4.40 9.40 -18.68
C GLY A 136 4.93 9.52 -17.25
N GLY A 137 4.95 8.43 -16.50
CA GLY A 137 5.54 8.32 -15.17
C GLY A 137 7.08 8.23 -15.19
N CYS A 138 7.68 8.11 -14.03
CA CYS A 138 9.11 7.86 -13.85
C CYS A 138 9.32 6.46 -13.30
N PHE A 139 9.97 5.60 -14.07
CA PHE A 139 10.42 4.29 -13.61
C PHE A 139 11.88 4.40 -13.18
N ALA A 140 12.14 4.24 -11.89
CA ALA A 140 13.46 4.33 -11.29
C ALA A 140 13.92 2.94 -10.81
N ASP A 141 14.72 2.25 -11.62
CA ASP A 141 15.35 1.00 -11.22
C ASP A 141 16.52 1.27 -10.27
N LEU A 142 16.31 1.01 -8.98
CA LEU A 142 17.30 1.25 -7.93
C LEU A 142 18.41 0.18 -7.95
N MET A 143 18.18 -0.97 -8.56
CA MET A 143 19.17 -2.04 -8.65
C MET A 143 20.11 -1.85 -9.84
N ALA A 144 19.76 -1.02 -10.82
CA ALA A 144 20.61 -0.70 -11.96
C ALA A 144 21.73 0.32 -11.62
N GLY A 145 21.74 0.92 -10.42
CA GLY A 145 22.75 1.89 -9.99
C GLY A 145 22.67 3.25 -10.68
N GLN A 146 21.64 3.52 -11.48
CA GLN A 146 21.45 4.82 -12.17
C GLN A 146 20.64 5.81 -11.31
N TYR A 147 19.71 5.30 -10.54
CA TYR A 147 18.86 6.09 -9.64
C TYR A 147 19.28 5.89 -8.20
N MET A 148 19.25 6.96 -7.43
CA MET A 148 19.73 6.95 -6.06
C MET A 148 18.85 7.80 -5.15
N ILE A 149 18.65 7.30 -3.93
CA ILE A 149 18.04 8.04 -2.83
C ILE A 149 19.13 8.27 -1.80
N ASN A 150 19.52 9.51 -1.58
CA ASN A 150 20.48 9.86 -0.56
C ASN A 150 19.87 9.64 0.82
N VAL A 151 20.41 8.68 1.56
CA VAL A 151 19.92 8.37 2.91
C VAL A 151 20.23 9.47 3.90
N LEU A 152 21.29 10.28 3.67
CA LEU A 152 21.66 11.40 4.53
C LEU A 152 20.89 12.69 4.26
N GLU A 153 20.05 12.73 3.22
CA GLU A 153 19.10 13.81 2.98
C GLU A 153 17.93 13.70 4.00
N PRO A 154 17.74 14.68 4.90
CA PRO A 154 16.71 14.62 5.93
C PRO A 154 15.31 14.42 5.36
N LYS A 155 14.63 13.39 5.85
CA LYS A 155 13.26 13.00 5.48
C LYS A 155 12.31 13.25 6.65
N CYS A 156 11.09 13.64 6.37
CA CYS A 156 10.06 13.83 7.37
C CYS A 156 9.37 12.50 7.71
N TRP A 157 9.30 12.18 8.99
CA TRP A 157 8.65 10.98 9.52
C TRP A 157 7.42 11.29 10.37
N ASP A 158 7.25 12.55 10.75
CA ASP A 158 6.16 13.03 11.60
C ASP A 158 5.75 14.44 11.18
N ASP A 159 4.61 14.91 11.66
CA ASP A 159 4.18 16.31 11.50
C ASP A 159 5.16 17.27 12.21
N CYS A 160 6.38 17.36 11.67
CA CYS A 160 7.39 18.30 12.16
C CYS A 160 6.95 19.71 11.81
N GLY A 161 6.35 20.40 12.76
CA GLY A 161 6.07 21.83 12.63
C GLY A 161 4.62 22.26 12.55
N ASP A 162 3.63 21.40 12.81
CA ASP A 162 2.31 21.89 13.15
C ASP A 162 2.28 22.25 14.64
N PRO A 163 2.32 23.57 15.00
CA PRO A 163 2.22 24.00 16.40
C PRO A 163 0.88 23.64 17.05
N ASN A 164 -0.10 23.18 16.23
CA ASN A 164 -1.42 22.77 16.67
C ASN A 164 -1.60 21.23 16.74
N ALA A 165 -0.56 20.43 16.48
CA ALA A 165 -0.62 18.99 16.66
C ALA A 165 -0.78 18.65 18.16
N THR A 166 -2.03 18.62 18.63
CA THR A 166 -2.40 18.44 20.04
C THR A 166 -2.16 17.02 20.56
N ASP A 167 -1.96 16.04 19.67
CA ASP A 167 -1.96 14.62 20.02
C ASP A 167 -0.57 14.00 20.27
N ALA A 168 0.52 14.74 20.05
CA ALA A 168 1.86 14.25 20.35
C ALA A 168 2.29 14.63 21.79
N PRO A 169 2.95 13.71 22.55
CA PRO A 169 3.54 14.04 23.83
C PRO A 169 4.49 15.25 23.71
N GLU A 170 4.55 16.09 24.75
CA GLU A 170 5.30 17.37 24.72
C GLU A 170 6.79 17.21 24.37
N ALA A 171 7.39 16.07 24.73
CA ALA A 171 8.75 15.70 24.36
C ALA A 171 8.94 15.51 22.84
N PHE A 172 7.93 14.99 22.12
CA PHE A 172 7.96 14.79 20.67
C PHE A 172 7.63 16.06 19.88
N ARG A 173 6.89 17.00 20.47
CA ARG A 173 6.62 18.31 19.84
C ARG A 173 7.86 19.18 19.69
N LYS A 174 8.91 18.90 20.47
CA LYS A 174 10.19 19.62 20.42
C LYS A 174 11.26 18.94 19.57
N SER A 175 10.99 17.75 19.02
CA SER A 175 11.94 17.03 18.16
C SER A 175 12.02 17.71 16.79
N THR A 176 13.20 18.18 16.43
CA THR A 176 13.44 18.79 15.11
C THR A 176 13.46 17.73 14.02
N LEU A 177 13.24 18.14 12.75
CA LEU A 177 13.33 17.24 11.59
C LEU A 177 14.70 16.55 11.54
N LEU A 178 15.78 17.28 11.84
CA LEU A 178 17.13 16.72 11.86
C LEU A 178 17.30 15.65 12.95
N ALA A 179 16.79 15.89 14.17
CA ALA A 179 16.88 14.92 15.26
C ALA A 179 16.09 13.63 14.94
N GLN A 180 14.90 13.76 14.35
CA GLN A 180 14.11 12.60 13.90
C GLN A 180 14.83 11.84 12.79
N HIS A 181 15.46 12.56 11.86
CA HIS A 181 16.21 11.92 10.78
C HIS A 181 17.47 11.20 11.30
N ILE A 182 18.17 11.75 12.25
CA ILE A 182 19.31 11.07 12.91
C ILE A 182 18.82 9.78 13.61
N SER A 183 17.68 9.83 14.29
CA SER A 183 17.08 8.62 14.88
C SER A 183 16.76 7.55 13.80
N PHE A 184 16.20 7.95 12.67
CA PHE A 184 15.99 7.05 11.53
C PHE A 184 17.32 6.48 11.01
N LEU A 185 18.37 7.28 10.89
CA LEU A 185 19.67 6.81 10.42
C LEU A 185 20.28 5.75 11.35
N LYS A 186 20.06 5.84 12.67
CA LYS A 186 20.47 4.78 13.62
C LYS A 186 19.82 3.45 13.25
N ASP A 187 18.52 3.45 12.97
CA ASP A 187 17.79 2.24 12.55
C ASP A 187 18.22 1.76 11.16
N PHE A 188 18.51 2.67 10.24
CA PHE A 188 19.04 2.35 8.91
C PHE A 188 20.39 1.62 8.98
N PHE A 189 21.33 2.13 9.79
CA PHE A 189 22.64 1.48 9.93
C PHE A 189 22.53 0.13 10.62
N ARG A 190 21.64 -0.03 11.61
CA ARG A 190 21.34 -1.35 12.20
C ARG A 190 20.74 -2.32 11.19
N ALA A 191 19.88 -1.84 10.29
CA ALA A 191 19.30 -2.68 9.23
C ALA A 191 20.33 -3.14 8.21
N TYR A 192 21.36 -2.32 7.95
CA TYR A 192 22.45 -2.67 7.05
C TYR A 192 23.44 -3.63 7.67
N LYS A 193 23.82 -3.42 8.92
CA LYS A 193 24.83 -4.25 9.59
C LYS A 193 24.52 -4.38 11.08
N ASP A 194 24.89 -5.50 11.65
CA ASP A 194 24.73 -5.78 13.09
C ASP A 194 25.75 -4.98 13.91
N PHE A 195 25.54 -3.67 13.99
CA PHE A 195 26.32 -2.75 14.80
C PHE A 195 25.86 -2.79 16.26
N SER A 196 26.81 -2.83 17.20
CA SER A 196 26.50 -2.65 18.61
C SER A 196 26.02 -1.23 18.90
N ASP A 197 25.41 -1.00 20.07
CA ASP A 197 24.97 0.34 20.47
C ASP A 197 26.14 1.35 20.51
N ALA A 198 27.35 0.92 20.95
CA ALA A 198 28.53 1.79 20.94
C ALA A 198 28.95 2.23 19.52
N HIS A 199 28.82 1.35 18.52
CA HIS A 199 29.05 1.73 17.12
C HIS A 199 28.01 2.73 16.63
N ILE A 200 26.73 2.50 16.93
CA ILE A 200 25.64 3.38 16.54
C ILE A 200 25.76 4.77 17.19
N ASP A 201 26.11 4.82 18.46
CA ASP A 201 26.31 6.10 19.17
C ASP A 201 27.54 6.86 18.61
N THR A 202 28.59 6.13 18.21
CA THR A 202 29.73 6.71 17.51
C THR A 202 29.32 7.29 16.16
N ILE A 203 28.50 6.56 15.37
CA ILE A 203 27.96 7.02 14.09
C ILE A 203 27.09 8.27 14.31
N GLU A 204 26.24 8.32 15.35
CA GLU A 204 25.41 9.48 15.69
C GLU A 204 26.27 10.74 15.92
N ILE A 205 27.37 10.60 16.68
CA ILE A 205 28.30 11.71 16.92
C ILE A 205 28.92 12.18 15.60
N MET A 206 29.33 11.25 14.73
CA MET A 206 29.89 11.58 13.42
C MET A 206 28.89 12.23 12.49
N LEU A 207 27.64 11.78 12.46
CA LEU A 207 26.56 12.40 11.71
C LEU A 207 26.31 13.84 12.16
N SER A 208 26.29 14.08 13.47
CA SER A 208 26.13 15.43 14.03
C SER A 208 27.26 16.38 13.60
N LYS A 209 28.52 15.90 13.64
CA LYS A 209 29.67 16.65 13.13
C LYS A 209 29.57 16.89 11.62
N LEU A 210 29.15 15.88 10.86
CA LEU A 210 29.00 15.98 9.39
C LEU A 210 27.97 17.03 9.02
N TYR A 211 26.77 16.98 9.59
CA TYR A 211 25.73 17.98 9.32
C TYR A 211 26.18 19.38 9.69
N GLN A 212 26.88 19.53 10.82
CA GLN A 212 27.45 20.83 11.24
C GLN A 212 28.50 21.33 10.21
N LYS A 213 29.38 20.46 9.69
CA LYS A 213 30.37 20.78 8.66
C LYS A 213 29.70 21.30 7.37
N PHE A 214 28.51 20.76 7.03
CA PHE A 214 27.69 21.22 5.90
C PHE A 214 26.78 22.42 6.23
N GLY A 215 26.87 22.99 7.41
CA GLY A 215 26.02 24.12 7.84
C GLY A 215 24.56 23.74 8.11
N ILE A 216 24.28 22.45 8.23
CA ILE A 216 22.94 21.92 8.51
C ILE A 216 22.75 21.81 10.02
N THR A 217 21.75 22.52 10.53
CA THR A 217 21.43 22.58 11.95
C THR A 217 19.93 22.35 12.17
N GLU A 218 19.50 22.25 13.40
CA GLU A 218 18.09 22.14 13.75
C GLU A 218 17.21 23.30 13.26
N ARG A 219 17.82 24.46 12.94
CA ARG A 219 17.14 25.65 12.44
C ARG A 219 17.16 25.77 10.92
N THR A 220 17.76 24.81 10.24
CA THR A 220 17.91 24.83 8.77
C THR A 220 16.55 24.72 8.09
N ASN A 221 16.30 25.60 7.10
CA ASN A 221 15.11 25.49 6.26
C ASN A 221 15.37 24.56 5.08
N PHE A 222 14.97 23.31 5.23
CA PHE A 222 15.18 22.25 4.24
C PHE A 222 14.44 22.46 2.94
N SER A 223 13.34 23.24 2.91
CA SER A 223 12.56 23.48 1.69
C SER A 223 13.30 24.29 0.61
N ARG A 224 14.43 24.92 0.96
CA ARG A 224 15.27 25.71 0.05
C ARG A 224 16.53 24.97 -0.41
N MET A 225 16.81 23.82 0.14
CA MET A 225 18.00 23.03 -0.19
C MET A 225 17.75 22.15 -1.40
N ARG A 226 18.78 22.01 -2.24
CA ARG A 226 18.79 21.07 -3.37
C ARG A 226 19.37 19.74 -2.92
N PRO A 227 19.09 18.62 -3.60
CA PRO A 227 19.67 17.32 -3.28
C PRO A 227 21.21 17.34 -3.19
N THR A 228 21.86 18.17 -3.97
CA THR A 228 23.33 18.33 -4.00
C THR A 228 23.90 19.10 -2.80
N ASP A 229 23.07 19.76 -2.02
CA ASP A 229 23.51 20.55 -0.87
C ASP A 229 23.66 19.69 0.40
N TYR A 230 23.23 18.42 0.33
CA TYR A 230 23.34 17.45 1.44
C TYR A 230 24.60 16.59 1.34
N PRO A 231 25.18 16.17 2.48
CA PRO A 231 26.28 15.21 2.48
C PRO A 231 25.83 13.86 1.89
N ILE A 232 26.78 13.09 1.40
CA ILE A 232 26.60 11.70 0.97
C ILE A 232 27.41 10.75 1.84
N LEU A 233 27.22 9.45 1.69
CA LEU A 233 27.86 8.45 2.57
C LEU A 233 29.39 8.47 2.48
N SER A 234 29.98 8.81 1.32
CA SER A 234 31.44 9.01 1.23
C SER A 234 31.92 10.19 2.09
N ASP A 235 31.14 11.26 2.23
CA ASP A 235 31.53 12.38 3.09
C ASP A 235 31.55 11.97 4.56
N LEU A 236 30.58 11.12 4.98
CA LEU A 236 30.57 10.52 6.31
C LEU A 236 31.79 9.64 6.53
N TYR A 237 32.10 8.78 5.57
CA TYR A 237 33.25 7.88 5.63
C TYR A 237 34.57 8.67 5.74
N ASP A 238 34.74 9.69 4.89
CA ASP A 238 35.95 10.53 4.87
C ASP A 238 36.12 11.31 6.19
N LEU A 239 35.00 11.79 6.77
CA LEU A 239 35.04 12.44 8.09
C LEU A 239 35.49 11.47 9.20
N ILE A 240 34.95 10.23 9.21
CA ILE A 240 35.35 9.23 10.21
C ILE A 240 36.80 8.83 10.02
N GLU A 241 37.28 8.72 8.75
CA GLU A 241 38.68 8.41 8.44
C GLU A 241 39.61 9.54 8.88
N GLU A 242 39.22 10.81 8.71
CA GLU A 242 39.95 11.98 9.22
C GLU A 242 40.06 11.97 10.73
N GLU A 243 38.94 11.72 11.44
CA GLU A 243 38.91 11.57 12.90
C GLU A 243 39.75 10.39 13.39
N TYR A 244 39.79 9.26 12.67
CA TYR A 244 40.63 8.12 12.99
C TYR A 244 42.12 8.44 12.84
N LYS A 245 42.52 9.10 11.71
CA LYS A 245 43.92 9.48 11.45
C LYS A 245 44.45 10.54 12.43
N THR A 246 43.56 11.41 12.91
CA THR A 246 43.93 12.52 13.85
C THR A 246 43.59 12.17 15.28
N TYR A 247 43.26 10.91 15.58
CA TYR A 247 42.86 10.49 16.93
C TYR A 247 43.99 10.73 17.95
N ASP A 248 43.67 11.46 19.00
CA ASP A 248 44.59 11.81 20.07
C ASP A 248 44.08 11.23 21.41
N THR A 249 44.79 10.25 21.94
CA THR A 249 44.45 9.59 23.22
C THR A 249 44.52 10.53 24.42
N SER A 250 45.20 11.67 24.30
CA SER A 250 45.27 12.69 25.39
C SER A 250 43.96 13.50 25.48
N ARG A 251 43.14 13.51 24.45
CA ARG A 251 41.85 14.19 24.48
C ARG A 251 40.77 13.22 24.96
N HIS A 252 39.99 13.64 25.96
CA HIS A 252 38.85 12.89 26.47
C HIS A 252 37.72 12.91 25.44
N GLN A 253 37.76 12.00 24.42
CA GLN A 253 36.72 11.82 23.45
C GLN A 253 35.70 10.79 23.94
N LEU A 254 34.45 10.90 23.46
CA LEU A 254 33.36 9.96 23.81
C LEU A 254 33.47 8.62 23.11
N TYR A 255 34.33 8.51 22.10
CA TYR A 255 34.58 7.29 21.31
C TYR A 255 36.06 6.93 21.35
N THR A 256 36.36 5.66 21.05
CA THR A 256 37.76 5.17 21.04
C THR A 256 38.24 5.00 19.59
N GLU A 257 39.58 4.98 19.41
CA GLU A 257 40.21 4.69 18.13
C GLU A 257 39.73 3.36 17.54
N LYS A 258 39.59 2.33 18.37
CA LYS A 258 39.08 1.02 17.98
C LYS A 258 37.65 1.07 17.44
N LEU A 259 36.76 1.84 18.08
CA LEU A 259 35.38 2.02 17.61
C LEU A 259 35.36 2.70 16.24
N LEU A 260 36.18 3.72 16.01
CA LEU A 260 36.28 4.38 14.70
C LEU A 260 36.74 3.39 13.63
N GLN A 261 37.75 2.55 13.92
CA GLN A 261 38.26 1.54 13.01
C GLN A 261 37.17 0.50 12.67
N GLU A 262 36.43 0.00 13.66
CA GLU A 262 35.37 -0.97 13.49
C GLU A 262 34.20 -0.39 12.67
N VAL A 263 33.82 0.87 12.90
CA VAL A 263 32.81 1.60 12.13
C VAL A 263 33.27 1.78 10.68
N LEU A 264 34.52 2.21 10.42
CA LEU A 264 35.09 2.34 9.07
C LEU A 264 35.04 1.02 8.32
N LEU A 265 35.49 -0.06 8.97
CA LEU A 265 35.44 -1.41 8.38
C LEU A 265 33.97 -1.82 8.07
N GLY A 266 33.06 -1.49 8.98
CA GLY A 266 31.63 -1.78 8.82
C GLY A 266 30.95 -1.06 7.68
N LEU A 267 31.30 0.20 7.47
CA LEU A 267 30.69 1.08 6.45
C LEU A 267 31.44 1.03 5.11
N HIS A 268 32.62 0.42 5.02
CA HIS A 268 33.45 0.45 3.81
C HIS A 268 32.68 0.01 2.56
N SER A 269 31.95 -1.11 2.62
CA SER A 269 31.23 -1.63 1.43
C SER A 269 30.16 -0.65 0.95
N MET A 270 29.42 -0.04 1.87
CA MET A 270 28.34 0.91 1.57
C MET A 270 28.86 2.26 1.02
N CYS A 271 30.02 2.72 1.50
CA CYS A 271 30.53 4.03 1.18
C CYS A 271 31.54 4.07 0.03
N LYS A 272 32.42 3.08 -0.06
CA LYS A 272 33.54 3.02 -1.01
C LYS A 272 33.65 1.68 -1.77
N GLY A 273 32.96 0.63 -1.30
CA GLY A 273 33.06 -0.71 -1.87
C GLY A 273 31.92 -1.05 -2.83
N ALA A 274 31.57 -2.34 -2.92
CA ALA A 274 30.62 -2.86 -3.89
C ALA A 274 29.19 -2.34 -3.72
N ASP A 275 28.76 -2.07 -2.49
CA ASP A 275 27.40 -1.60 -2.21
C ASP A 275 27.23 -0.08 -2.42
N ALA A 276 28.36 0.66 -2.62
CA ALA A 276 28.32 2.11 -2.83
C ALA A 276 27.45 2.52 -4.03
N GLN A 277 27.39 1.70 -5.07
CA GLN A 277 26.55 1.94 -6.24
C GLN A 277 25.05 2.03 -5.94
N PHE A 278 24.60 1.54 -4.77
CA PHE A 278 23.19 1.56 -4.36
C PHE A 278 22.88 2.67 -3.36
N PHE A 279 23.89 3.16 -2.62
CA PHE A 279 23.66 4.05 -1.48
C PHE A 279 24.44 5.36 -1.51
N ASN A 280 25.59 5.41 -2.20
CA ASN A 280 26.50 6.55 -2.14
C ASN A 280 26.29 7.52 -3.30
N GLY A 281 25.41 8.49 -3.12
CA GLY A 281 25.16 9.53 -4.10
C GLY A 281 24.00 10.43 -3.69
N HIS A 282 23.84 11.54 -4.41
CA HIS A 282 22.74 12.46 -4.21
C HIS A 282 21.44 11.90 -4.78
N THR A 283 20.30 12.26 -4.19
CA THR A 283 18.99 11.93 -4.76
C THR A 283 18.85 12.52 -6.16
N ASN A 284 18.63 11.66 -7.15
CA ASN A 284 18.52 12.04 -8.57
C ASN A 284 17.21 11.59 -9.21
N ILE A 285 16.19 11.32 -8.38
CA ILE A 285 14.88 10.86 -8.84
C ILE A 285 14.08 12.03 -9.38
N THR A 286 13.60 11.91 -10.62
CA THR A 286 12.76 12.93 -11.25
C THR A 286 11.40 13.01 -10.57
N SER A 287 10.96 14.22 -10.25
CA SER A 287 9.62 14.44 -9.72
C SER A 287 8.58 14.08 -10.77
N SER A 288 7.72 13.12 -10.45
CA SER A 288 6.62 12.67 -11.30
C SER A 288 5.40 12.37 -10.44
N ARG A 289 4.20 12.52 -11.03
CA ARG A 289 2.95 12.11 -10.34
C ARG A 289 2.81 10.60 -10.22
N PHE A 290 3.45 9.84 -11.09
CA PHE A 290 3.55 8.39 -10.97
C PHE A 290 5.03 8.00 -10.95
N LEU A 291 5.49 7.54 -9.79
CA LEU A 291 6.86 7.11 -9.56
C LEU A 291 6.87 5.63 -9.20
N VAL A 292 7.61 4.85 -9.97
CA VAL A 292 7.78 3.41 -9.73
C VAL A 292 9.22 3.14 -9.35
N PHE A 293 9.45 2.60 -8.17
CA PHE A 293 10.74 2.06 -7.76
C PHE A 293 10.84 0.60 -8.17
N GLY A 294 11.60 0.33 -9.22
CA GLY A 294 11.97 -1.03 -9.63
C GLY A 294 13.05 -1.57 -8.71
N VAL A 295 12.80 -2.75 -8.13
CA VAL A 295 13.73 -3.41 -7.21
C VAL A 295 13.93 -4.88 -7.58
N LYS A 296 13.78 -5.21 -8.85
CA LYS A 296 13.98 -6.56 -9.36
C LYS A 296 15.42 -7.01 -9.10
N GLY A 297 15.57 -8.22 -8.61
CA GLY A 297 16.88 -8.74 -8.17
C GLY A 297 17.24 -8.40 -6.73
N MET A 298 16.56 -7.46 -6.07
CA MET A 298 16.80 -7.13 -4.66
C MET A 298 16.57 -8.33 -3.74
N LEU A 299 15.61 -9.20 -4.06
CA LEU A 299 15.35 -10.43 -3.29
C LEU A 299 16.53 -11.40 -3.32
N SER A 300 17.36 -11.36 -4.38
CA SER A 300 18.58 -12.14 -4.52
C SER A 300 19.81 -11.46 -3.92
N ALA A 301 19.71 -10.19 -3.55
CA ALA A 301 20.80 -9.45 -2.90
C ALA A 301 21.02 -9.94 -1.46
N ALA A 302 22.18 -9.64 -0.90
CA ALA A 302 22.48 -9.93 0.49
C ALA A 302 21.44 -9.29 1.41
N LYS A 303 21.05 -9.99 2.48
CA LYS A 303 19.98 -9.57 3.41
C LYS A 303 20.16 -8.14 3.95
N ASN A 304 21.38 -7.77 4.25
CA ASN A 304 21.76 -6.45 4.74
C ASN A 304 21.49 -5.35 3.70
N VAL A 305 21.91 -5.55 2.44
CA VAL A 305 21.68 -4.61 1.33
C VAL A 305 20.18 -4.46 1.09
N ARG A 306 19.47 -5.58 1.02
CA ARG A 306 18.01 -5.59 0.85
C ARG A 306 17.29 -4.80 1.93
N ASN A 307 17.59 -5.08 3.21
CA ASN A 307 16.95 -4.39 4.32
C ASN A 307 17.23 -2.88 4.32
N ALA A 308 18.47 -2.47 4.06
CA ALA A 308 18.85 -1.05 3.99
C ALA A 308 18.15 -0.36 2.79
N MET A 309 18.10 -1.01 1.63
CA MET A 309 17.43 -0.44 0.44
C MET A 309 15.93 -0.25 0.69
N LEU A 310 15.25 -1.27 1.20
CA LEU A 310 13.83 -1.18 1.54
C LEU A 310 13.57 -0.05 2.53
N PHE A 311 14.42 0.07 3.54
CA PHE A 311 14.28 1.09 4.57
C PHE A 311 14.49 2.50 4.00
N ASN A 312 15.44 2.66 3.07
CA ASN A 312 15.67 3.92 2.37
C ASN A 312 14.49 4.32 1.47
N VAL A 313 13.93 3.38 0.70
CA VAL A 313 12.73 3.61 -0.12
C VAL A 313 11.53 3.99 0.75
N LEU A 314 11.33 3.28 1.86
CA LEU A 314 10.24 3.58 2.81
C LEU A 314 10.38 4.99 3.38
N SER A 315 11.61 5.45 3.67
CA SER A 315 11.87 6.80 4.12
C SER A 315 11.44 7.86 3.10
N PHE A 316 11.78 7.63 1.84
CA PHE A 316 11.38 8.51 0.74
C PHE A 316 9.85 8.55 0.56
N MET A 317 9.20 7.38 0.59
CA MET A 317 7.74 7.29 0.51
C MET A 317 7.07 8.03 1.66
N SER A 318 7.53 7.82 2.90
CA SER A 318 7.00 8.50 4.09
C SER A 318 7.13 10.01 4.00
N ASP A 319 8.27 10.50 3.56
CA ASP A 319 8.47 11.94 3.34
C ASP A 319 7.44 12.51 2.37
N LYS A 320 7.22 11.87 1.23
CA LYS A 320 6.23 12.32 0.25
C LYS A 320 4.79 12.25 0.77
N LEU A 321 4.44 11.19 1.49
CA LEU A 321 3.13 11.03 2.10
C LEU A 321 2.82 12.13 3.13
N LEU A 322 3.82 12.54 3.92
CA LEU A 322 3.62 13.42 5.06
C LEU A 322 3.91 14.91 4.76
N THR A 323 4.77 15.20 3.78
CA THR A 323 5.13 16.59 3.42
C THR A 323 4.34 17.11 2.23
N VAL A 324 4.30 16.36 1.13
CA VAL A 324 3.60 16.77 -0.10
C VAL A 324 2.10 16.59 0.06
N GLY A 325 1.69 15.49 0.67
CA GLY A 325 0.27 15.13 0.78
C GLY A 325 -0.34 14.68 -0.55
N ASN A 326 -1.63 14.37 -0.53
CA ASN A 326 -2.40 13.90 -1.70
C ASN A 326 -1.66 12.82 -2.51
N THR A 327 -0.95 11.94 -1.77
CA THR A 327 -0.04 10.93 -2.32
C THR A 327 -0.46 9.54 -1.84
N VAL A 328 -0.35 8.54 -2.70
CA VAL A 328 -0.55 7.14 -2.34
C VAL A 328 0.75 6.37 -2.47
N ALA A 329 1.18 5.72 -1.39
CA ALA A 329 2.27 4.75 -1.43
C ALA A 329 1.70 3.35 -1.62
N ALA A 330 2.05 2.71 -2.73
CA ALA A 330 1.62 1.37 -3.06
C ALA A 330 2.77 0.38 -2.81
N LEU A 331 2.57 -0.55 -1.90
CA LEU A 331 3.52 -1.59 -1.56
C LEU A 331 2.98 -2.92 -2.07
N ASP A 332 3.56 -3.41 -3.16
CA ASP A 332 3.33 -4.78 -3.60
C ASP A 332 4.22 -5.74 -2.80
N GLU A 333 3.78 -6.98 -2.68
CA GLU A 333 4.51 -8.03 -1.97
C GLU A 333 4.91 -7.66 -0.52
N LEU A 334 3.89 -7.31 0.28
CA LEU A 334 4.08 -6.85 1.67
C LEU A 334 4.90 -7.81 2.54
N TYR A 335 4.92 -9.11 2.23
CA TYR A 335 5.71 -10.11 2.95
C TYR A 335 7.23 -9.83 2.92
N ILE A 336 7.73 -9.09 1.93
CA ILE A 336 9.16 -8.72 1.83
C ILE A 336 9.62 -7.96 3.09
N TRP A 337 8.72 -7.19 3.70
CA TRP A 337 9.01 -6.38 4.88
C TRP A 337 9.07 -7.16 6.18
N LEU A 338 8.57 -8.42 6.20
CA LEU A 338 8.52 -9.25 7.41
C LEU A 338 9.90 -9.58 7.97
N SER A 339 10.94 -9.50 7.14
CA SER A 339 12.32 -9.72 7.58
C SER A 339 12.87 -8.60 8.48
N ASN A 340 12.17 -7.45 8.55
CA ASN A 340 12.58 -6.29 9.33
C ASN A 340 11.41 -5.75 10.18
N PRO A 341 11.33 -6.12 11.48
CA PRO A 341 10.29 -5.66 12.40
C PRO A 341 10.18 -4.13 12.48
N THR A 342 11.30 -3.41 12.45
CA THR A 342 11.31 -1.95 12.47
C THR A 342 10.60 -1.36 11.25
N ALA A 343 10.82 -1.93 10.05
CA ALA A 343 10.13 -1.48 8.84
C ALA A 343 8.61 -1.69 8.94
N ILE A 344 8.15 -2.80 9.52
CA ILE A 344 6.72 -3.04 9.77
C ILE A 344 6.14 -1.97 10.69
N GLU A 345 6.88 -1.59 11.72
CA GLU A 345 6.45 -0.53 12.64
C GLU A 345 6.33 0.83 11.92
N TYR A 346 7.27 1.17 11.05
CA TYR A 346 7.19 2.38 10.22
C TYR A 346 5.98 2.35 9.27
N ILE A 347 5.71 1.23 8.58
CA ILE A 347 4.52 1.08 7.72
C ILE A 347 3.24 1.27 8.54
N ARG A 348 3.16 0.65 9.71
CA ARG A 348 2.02 0.81 10.65
C ARG A 348 1.80 2.25 11.07
N ASN A 349 2.88 2.97 11.37
CA ASN A 349 2.83 4.37 11.74
C ASN A 349 2.38 5.24 10.56
N CYS A 350 2.85 4.98 9.35
CA CYS A 350 2.37 5.63 8.14
C CYS A 350 0.87 5.45 7.95
N LEU A 351 0.35 4.20 8.02
CA LEU A 351 -1.09 3.91 7.91
C LEU A 351 -1.97 4.75 8.83
N LYS A 352 -1.49 5.04 10.04
CA LYS A 352 -2.23 5.84 11.04
C LYS A 352 -2.20 7.34 10.74
N ARG A 353 -1.11 7.84 10.13
CA ARG A 353 -0.83 9.28 10.00
C ARG A 353 -1.21 9.89 8.66
N VAL A 354 -1.16 9.12 7.57
CA VAL A 354 -1.37 9.59 6.19
C VAL A 354 -2.70 10.30 5.98
N ARG A 355 -3.73 9.97 6.75
CA ARG A 355 -5.07 10.60 6.64
C ARG A 355 -5.06 12.11 6.81
N LYS A 356 -4.15 12.66 7.64
CA LYS A 356 -4.06 14.10 7.93
C LYS A 356 -3.62 14.92 6.71
N LYS A 357 -2.95 14.28 5.74
CA LYS A 357 -2.42 14.90 4.51
C LYS A 357 -3.16 14.46 3.24
N GLU A 358 -4.37 13.91 3.39
CA GLU A 358 -5.14 13.34 2.26
C GLU A 358 -4.38 12.26 1.48
N SER A 359 -3.38 11.69 2.13
CA SER A 359 -2.56 10.59 1.60
C SER A 359 -3.13 9.24 2.02
N ALA A 360 -2.68 8.17 1.37
CA ALA A 360 -3.09 6.81 1.67
C ALA A 360 -1.98 5.80 1.40
N MET A 361 -2.14 4.61 1.91
CA MET A 361 -1.33 3.45 1.55
C MET A 361 -2.19 2.40 0.86
N LEU A 362 -1.67 1.82 -0.22
CA LEU A 362 -2.20 0.64 -0.88
C LEU A 362 -1.24 -0.51 -0.61
N LEU A 363 -1.71 -1.49 0.13
CA LEU A 363 -0.93 -2.66 0.53
C LEU A 363 -1.42 -3.89 -0.23
N ALA A 364 -0.51 -4.65 -0.84
CA ALA A 364 -0.84 -5.92 -1.49
C ALA A 364 0.05 -7.05 -0.98
N SER A 365 -0.52 -8.24 -0.78
CA SER A 365 0.23 -9.43 -0.39
C SER A 365 -0.38 -10.72 -0.92
N GLN A 366 0.47 -11.72 -1.13
CA GLN A 366 0.07 -13.04 -1.61
C GLN A 366 -0.07 -14.03 -0.45
N ASN A 367 0.97 -14.21 0.32
CA ASN A 367 1.08 -15.27 1.31
C ASN A 367 0.71 -14.77 2.70
N LEU A 368 -0.54 -15.00 3.11
CA LEU A 368 -0.99 -14.61 4.45
C LEU A 368 -0.42 -15.50 5.57
N GLU A 369 0.01 -16.70 5.23
CA GLU A 369 0.65 -17.64 6.17
C GLU A 369 1.91 -17.04 6.82
N ASP A 370 2.65 -16.21 6.06
CA ASP A 370 3.86 -15.56 6.56
C ASP A 370 3.56 -14.57 7.70
N PHE A 371 2.35 -14.03 7.75
CA PHE A 371 1.88 -13.08 8.77
C PHE A 371 1.25 -13.76 9.99
N ASP A 372 0.92 -15.04 9.90
CA ASP A 372 0.29 -15.82 10.99
C ASP A 372 1.33 -16.48 11.90
N GLN A 373 2.62 -16.23 11.70
CA GLN A 373 3.68 -16.79 12.53
C GLN A 373 3.70 -16.15 13.92
N GLU A 374 4.04 -16.98 14.92
CA GLU A 374 4.17 -16.53 16.30
C GLU A 374 5.20 -15.40 16.44
N GLY A 375 4.84 -14.32 17.14
CA GLY A 375 5.67 -13.12 17.27
C GLY A 375 5.49 -12.08 16.14
N ILE A 376 5.05 -12.47 14.94
CA ILE A 376 4.80 -11.55 13.80
C ILE A 376 3.33 -11.11 13.79
N ARG A 377 2.42 -11.99 14.13
CA ARG A 377 0.96 -11.78 14.06
C ARG A 377 0.51 -10.51 14.78
N GLU A 378 0.96 -10.29 16.01
CA GLU A 378 0.57 -9.09 16.80
C GLU A 378 1.10 -7.79 16.18
N MET A 379 2.28 -7.82 15.57
CA MET A 379 2.87 -6.65 14.93
C MET A 379 2.16 -6.29 13.63
N THR A 380 1.70 -7.29 12.87
CA THR A 380 1.11 -7.13 11.54
C THR A 380 -0.40 -6.97 11.56
N LYS A 381 -1.09 -7.40 12.62
CA LYS A 381 -2.55 -7.25 12.78
C LYS A 381 -3.09 -5.86 12.41
N PRO A 382 -2.43 -4.73 12.78
CA PRO A 382 -2.88 -3.41 12.37
C PRO A 382 -2.84 -3.18 10.84
N LEU A 383 -1.95 -3.84 10.11
CA LEU A 383 -1.86 -3.72 8.65
C LEU A 383 -3.12 -4.23 7.96
N PHE A 384 -3.80 -5.21 8.57
CA PHE A 384 -5.01 -5.82 8.06
C PHE A 384 -6.29 -5.17 8.61
N SER A 385 -6.24 -4.57 9.80
CA SER A 385 -7.41 -4.00 10.46
C SER A 385 -7.63 -2.51 10.20
N ILE A 386 -6.56 -1.74 9.91
CA ILE A 386 -6.66 -0.29 9.69
C ILE A 386 -7.28 0.06 8.32
N PRO A 387 -6.94 -0.61 7.18
CA PRO A 387 -7.50 -0.25 5.89
C PRO A 387 -9.01 -0.52 5.82
N PRO A 388 -9.86 0.50 5.57
CA PRO A 388 -11.31 0.31 5.44
C PRO A 388 -11.70 -0.31 4.10
N HIS A 389 -10.86 -0.16 3.07
CA HIS A 389 -11.07 -0.76 1.76
C HIS A 389 -10.23 -2.04 1.64
N GLN A 390 -10.87 -3.19 1.65
CA GLN A 390 -10.20 -4.49 1.59
C GLN A 390 -10.73 -5.30 0.42
N PHE A 391 -9.83 -5.72 -0.46
CA PHE A 391 -10.12 -6.61 -1.59
C PHE A 391 -9.54 -7.99 -1.29
N LEU A 392 -10.42 -8.92 -0.95
CA LEU A 392 -10.06 -10.25 -0.45
C LEU A 392 -10.36 -11.29 -1.54
N PHE A 393 -9.32 -11.76 -2.19
CA PHE A 393 -9.38 -12.90 -3.09
C PHE A 393 -9.33 -14.21 -2.32
N ASN A 394 -9.28 -15.35 -3.00
CA ASN A 394 -9.18 -16.63 -2.34
C ASN A 394 -7.95 -16.72 -1.42
N ALA A 395 -8.16 -17.28 -0.23
CA ALA A 395 -7.17 -17.35 0.84
C ALA A 395 -6.05 -18.38 0.59
N GLY A 396 -6.23 -19.29 -0.37
CA GLY A 396 -5.28 -20.37 -0.62
C GLY A 396 -5.28 -21.44 0.46
N SER A 397 -4.08 -21.79 0.93
CA SER A 397 -3.81 -22.88 1.87
C SER A 397 -3.86 -22.46 3.34
N ILE A 398 -3.95 -21.18 3.65
CA ILE A 398 -4.03 -20.70 5.05
C ILE A 398 -5.19 -21.34 5.80
N ASP A 399 -5.01 -21.63 7.09
CA ASP A 399 -6.08 -22.15 7.92
C ASP A 399 -7.29 -21.19 7.92
N LYS A 400 -8.48 -21.75 7.71
CA LYS A 400 -9.73 -21.00 7.63
C LYS A 400 -9.96 -20.13 8.86
N ARG A 401 -9.69 -20.65 10.07
CA ARG A 401 -9.93 -19.91 11.33
C ARG A 401 -9.00 -18.72 11.44
N SER A 402 -7.71 -18.93 11.19
CA SER A 402 -6.69 -17.88 11.19
C SER A 402 -7.04 -16.78 10.20
N TYR A 403 -7.45 -17.14 8.96
CA TYR A 403 -7.85 -16.19 7.94
C TYR A 403 -9.08 -15.35 8.37
N MET A 404 -10.12 -16.02 8.85
CA MET A 404 -11.34 -15.34 9.30
C MET A 404 -11.09 -14.42 10.51
N GLU A 405 -10.26 -14.85 11.45
CA GLU A 405 -9.91 -14.06 12.63
C GLU A 405 -9.06 -12.85 12.26
N MET A 406 -8.04 -13.03 11.42
CA MET A 406 -7.13 -11.96 10.98
C MET A 406 -7.88 -10.84 10.25
N LEU A 407 -8.85 -11.20 9.40
CA LEU A 407 -9.60 -10.27 8.56
C LEU A 407 -11.00 -9.93 9.08
N GLN A 408 -11.37 -10.48 10.24
CA GLN A 408 -12.67 -10.29 10.86
C GLN A 408 -13.82 -10.62 9.89
N LEU A 409 -13.79 -11.84 9.33
CA LEU A 409 -14.78 -12.34 8.39
C LEU A 409 -15.81 -13.24 9.08
N GLU A 410 -17.05 -13.12 8.62
CA GLU A 410 -18.08 -14.09 8.94
C GLU A 410 -17.97 -15.35 8.07
N GLU A 411 -18.56 -16.46 8.53
CA GLU A 411 -18.61 -17.72 7.78
C GLU A 411 -19.28 -17.57 6.40
N SER A 412 -20.28 -16.70 6.30
CA SER A 412 -21.00 -16.37 5.07
C SER A 412 -20.09 -15.65 4.07
N GLU A 413 -19.26 -14.73 4.53
CA GLU A 413 -18.30 -13.95 3.74
C GLU A 413 -17.15 -14.85 3.23
N TYR A 414 -16.59 -15.69 4.11
CA TYR A 414 -15.55 -16.64 3.73
C TYR A 414 -16.02 -17.63 2.63
N LYS A 415 -17.28 -18.07 2.68
CA LYS A 415 -17.84 -18.97 1.66
C LYS A 415 -17.84 -18.35 0.26
N LEU A 416 -17.93 -17.03 0.14
CA LEU A 416 -17.92 -16.33 -1.15
C LEU A 416 -16.56 -16.42 -1.87
N ILE A 417 -15.48 -16.49 -1.09
CA ILE A 417 -14.10 -16.52 -1.60
C ILE A 417 -13.40 -17.87 -1.38
N LYS A 418 -14.14 -18.88 -0.88
CA LYS A 418 -13.59 -20.20 -0.60
C LYS A 418 -12.96 -20.87 -1.83
N PHE A 419 -13.56 -20.67 -2.99
CA PHE A 419 -13.07 -21.26 -4.23
C PHE A 419 -12.39 -20.18 -5.07
N PRO A 420 -11.19 -20.49 -5.64
CA PRO A 420 -10.47 -19.53 -6.46
C PRO A 420 -11.26 -19.22 -7.74
N GLN A 421 -11.53 -17.95 -7.97
CA GLN A 421 -12.10 -17.44 -9.20
C GLN A 421 -11.28 -16.24 -9.64
N ARG A 422 -10.66 -16.33 -10.81
CA ARG A 422 -9.81 -15.25 -11.32
C ARG A 422 -10.63 -13.97 -11.53
N GLY A 423 -10.15 -12.86 -10.97
CA GLY A 423 -10.80 -11.56 -11.09
C GLY A 423 -11.98 -11.35 -10.15
N ALA A 424 -12.37 -12.35 -9.34
CA ALA A 424 -13.43 -12.19 -8.36
C ALA A 424 -12.88 -12.12 -6.93
N CYS A 425 -13.36 -11.16 -6.14
CA CYS A 425 -12.96 -10.97 -4.75
C CYS A 425 -14.14 -10.49 -3.90
N LEU A 426 -14.02 -10.66 -2.59
CA LEU A 426 -14.88 -9.98 -1.63
C LEU A 426 -14.31 -8.57 -1.40
N TYR A 427 -15.04 -7.55 -1.81
CA TYR A 427 -14.72 -6.17 -1.49
C TYR A 427 -15.45 -5.75 -0.21
N LYS A 428 -14.66 -5.45 0.84
CA LYS A 428 -15.13 -4.85 2.08
C LYS A 428 -14.85 -3.35 2.03
N CYS A 429 -15.87 -2.54 2.26
CA CYS A 429 -15.79 -1.08 2.32
C CYS A 429 -16.47 -0.61 3.61
N GLY A 430 -15.69 -0.47 4.68
CA GLY A 430 -16.26 -0.29 6.01
C GLY A 430 -17.21 -1.44 6.37
N ASN A 431 -18.49 -1.13 6.62
CA ASN A 431 -19.54 -2.12 6.91
C ASN A 431 -20.17 -2.75 5.65
N GLU A 432 -19.93 -2.18 4.46
CA GLU A 432 -20.47 -2.68 3.21
C GLU A 432 -19.68 -3.88 2.67
N ARG A 433 -20.36 -4.78 1.97
CA ARG A 433 -19.78 -6.02 1.39
C ARG A 433 -20.29 -6.24 -0.01
N TYR A 434 -19.36 -6.46 -0.94
CA TYR A 434 -19.66 -6.72 -2.35
C TYR A 434 -18.87 -7.93 -2.84
N LEU A 435 -19.53 -8.87 -3.50
CA LEU A 435 -18.82 -9.85 -4.32
C LEU A 435 -18.52 -9.17 -5.66
N LEU A 436 -17.26 -8.73 -5.80
CA LEU A 436 -16.78 -7.91 -6.91
C LEU A 436 -16.14 -8.78 -7.97
N GLU A 437 -16.61 -8.66 -9.21
CA GLU A 437 -15.87 -9.07 -10.41
C GLU A 437 -15.10 -7.85 -10.91
N VAL A 438 -13.77 -7.89 -10.76
CA VAL A 438 -12.89 -6.80 -11.15
C VAL A 438 -12.88 -6.67 -12.67
N HIS A 439 -13.22 -5.49 -13.15
CA HIS A 439 -13.28 -5.22 -14.57
C HIS A 439 -12.81 -3.79 -14.86
N ALA A 440 -11.81 -3.64 -15.70
CA ALA A 440 -11.34 -2.33 -16.14
C ALA A 440 -11.99 -1.90 -17.45
N PRO A 441 -12.22 -0.61 -17.67
CA PRO A 441 -12.57 -0.10 -18.99
C PRO A 441 -11.48 -0.42 -20.02
N ALA A 442 -11.86 -0.74 -21.25
CA ALA A 442 -10.94 -1.18 -22.30
C ALA A 442 -9.79 -0.19 -22.59
N TYR A 443 -10.02 1.11 -22.38
CA TYR A 443 -8.95 2.12 -22.55
C TYR A 443 -7.88 2.03 -21.46
N LYS A 444 -8.25 1.66 -20.22
CA LYS A 444 -7.30 1.44 -19.12
C LYS A 444 -6.53 0.14 -19.29
N GLU A 445 -7.20 -0.94 -19.74
CA GLU A 445 -6.53 -2.21 -20.00
C GLU A 445 -5.37 -2.08 -20.99
N LYS A 446 -5.51 -1.21 -21.99
CA LYS A 446 -4.45 -0.92 -22.96
C LYS A 446 -3.20 -0.31 -22.31
N LEU A 447 -3.35 0.36 -21.16
CA LEU A 447 -2.25 0.98 -20.42
C LEU A 447 -1.55 0.00 -19.46
N PHE A 448 -2.16 -1.14 -19.14
CA PHE A 448 -1.61 -2.07 -18.15
C PHE A 448 -0.31 -2.76 -18.60
N GLY A 449 -0.01 -2.75 -19.89
CA GLY A 449 1.09 -3.50 -20.45
C GLY A 449 0.84 -5.00 -20.49
N THR A 450 1.88 -5.78 -20.73
CA THR A 450 1.83 -7.23 -20.91
C THR A 450 2.24 -7.99 -19.65
N ALA A 451 3.00 -7.39 -18.76
CA ALA A 451 3.45 -8.00 -17.53
C ALA A 451 2.33 -8.13 -16.47
N GLY A 452 2.43 -9.13 -15.59
CA GLY A 452 1.47 -9.37 -14.51
C GLY A 452 0.22 -10.15 -14.91
N GLY A 453 0.24 -10.77 -16.09
CA GLY A 453 -0.78 -11.71 -16.58
C GLY A 453 -2.12 -11.04 -16.93
N ARG A 454 -2.62 -11.33 -18.13
CA ARG A 454 -4.01 -11.07 -18.57
C ARG A 454 -4.96 -12.14 -18.05
#